data_a9b8de889893f02c79f88d7c69364b73
#
_entry.id   a9b8de889893f02c79f88d7c69364b73
#
_cell.length_a   1.000
_cell.length_b   1.000
_cell.length_c   1.000
_cell.angle_alpha   90.00
_cell.angle_beta   90.00
_cell.angle_gamma   90.00
#
_symmetry.space_group_name_H-M   'P 1'
#
loop_
_entity.id
_entity.type
_entity.pdbx_description
1 polymer ?
#
loop_
_entity_poly.entity_id
_entity_poly.type
_entity_poly.pdbx_seq_one_letter_code
_entity_poly.pdbx_strand_id
1 'polypeptide(L)'
;MSKLKQETIEWVIAITIAVAIVLVVRLFIVTNYEVSGKSMMPTLSDQDRVLISKISPINRMDIIIFNNGEEDFVKRVIGVPGDTIKYENDELFVNGKKVDEPFLKGNIAYNNPDEHFTEDFELYDLTGYKTVPKGKLFVLGDNRMASLDSRYFHFIDKDEVIGEVKMKYLPIADATFNFSSE
;
A
#
# COMPACT_ATOMS: atom_id res chain seq x y z
N MET A 1 -13.76 46.62 26.41
CA MET A 1 -13.19 46.27 25.09
C MET A 1 -14.24 46.55 24.04
N SER A 2 -13.91 47.20 22.92
CA SER A 2 -14.91 47.42 21.87
C SER A 2 -15.33 46.08 21.26
N LYS A 3 -16.60 45.91 20.83
CA LYS A 3 -17.13 44.70 20.20
C LYS A 3 -16.20 44.20 19.07
N LEU A 4 -15.67 45.12 18.25
CA LEU A 4 -14.71 44.86 17.19
C LEU A 4 -13.43 44.16 17.67
N LYS A 5 -12.87 44.56 18.81
CA LYS A 5 -11.67 43.88 19.35
C LYS A 5 -11.98 42.48 19.85
N GLN A 6 -13.16 42.25 20.39
CA GLN A 6 -13.55 40.94 20.85
C GLN A 6 -13.80 39.99 19.69
N GLU A 7 -14.50 40.40 18.65
CA GLU A 7 -14.69 39.65 17.41
C GLU A 7 -13.36 39.31 16.72
N THR A 8 -12.42 40.26 16.66
CA THR A 8 -11.09 40.01 16.08
C THR A 8 -10.31 38.92 16.86
N ILE A 9 -10.37 38.97 18.19
CA ILE A 9 -9.72 37.97 19.05
C ILE A 9 -10.32 36.57 18.83
N GLU A 10 -11.65 36.48 18.77
CA GLU A 10 -12.38 35.21 18.52
C GLU A 10 -11.97 34.60 17.17
N TRP A 11 -11.89 35.41 16.10
CA TRP A 11 -11.41 34.95 14.79
C TRP A 11 -9.96 34.49 14.81
N VAL A 12 -9.07 35.21 15.49
CA VAL A 12 -7.66 34.83 15.61
C VAL A 12 -7.53 33.49 16.33
N ILE A 13 -8.26 33.30 17.42
CA ILE A 13 -8.29 32.03 18.16
C ILE A 13 -8.79 30.89 17.27
N ALA A 14 -9.92 31.10 16.57
CA ALA A 14 -10.51 30.09 15.70
C ALA A 14 -9.53 29.67 14.58
N ILE A 15 -8.88 30.63 13.93
CA ILE A 15 -7.88 30.37 12.89
C ILE A 15 -6.66 29.63 13.47
N THR A 16 -6.19 30.02 14.64
CA THR A 16 -5.05 29.36 15.30
C THR A 16 -5.36 27.89 15.59
N ILE A 17 -6.56 27.62 16.14
CA ILE A 17 -7.02 26.25 16.41
C ILE A 17 -7.13 25.45 15.10
N ALA A 18 -7.73 26.02 14.06
CA ALA A 18 -7.86 25.36 12.77
C ALA A 18 -6.49 25.00 12.16
N VAL A 19 -5.54 25.92 12.19
CA VAL A 19 -4.16 25.69 11.74
C VAL A 19 -3.49 24.59 12.57
N ALA A 20 -3.64 24.61 13.89
CA ALA A 20 -3.09 23.60 14.77
C ALA A 20 -3.65 22.21 14.45
N ILE A 21 -4.95 22.09 14.23
CA ILE A 21 -5.60 20.82 13.82
C ILE A 21 -5.04 20.32 12.49
N VAL A 22 -4.96 21.20 11.48
CA VAL A 22 -4.40 20.81 10.15
C VAL A 22 -2.96 20.35 10.28
N LEU A 23 -2.15 21.01 11.11
CA LEU A 23 -0.76 20.59 11.34
C LEU A 23 -0.70 19.20 12.01
N VAL A 24 -1.49 18.96 13.04
CA VAL A 24 -1.56 17.66 13.72
C VAL A 24 -1.97 16.55 12.72
N VAL A 25 -3.01 16.79 11.94
CA VAL A 25 -3.46 15.82 10.93
C VAL A 25 -2.36 15.52 9.92
N ARG A 26 -1.70 16.53 9.37
CA ARG A 26 -0.61 16.35 8.40
C ARG A 26 0.61 15.65 8.99
N LEU A 27 1.00 15.97 10.21
CA LEU A 27 2.21 15.42 10.81
C LEU A 27 2.03 13.96 11.27
N PHE A 28 0.87 13.62 11.80
CA PHE A 28 0.67 12.36 12.50
C PHE A 28 -0.30 11.38 11.83
N ILE A 29 -1.21 11.84 10.99
CA ILE A 29 -2.30 11.00 10.49
C ILE A 29 -2.15 10.71 8.98
N VAL A 30 -1.92 11.76 8.17
CA VAL A 30 -1.96 11.65 6.71
C VAL A 30 -0.79 12.38 6.07
N THR A 31 -0.21 11.80 5.02
CA THR A 31 0.81 12.48 4.22
C THR A 31 0.65 12.18 2.74
N ASN A 32 1.20 13.06 1.90
CA ASN A 32 1.23 12.87 0.45
C ASN A 32 2.49 12.10 0.07
N TYR A 33 2.37 11.24 -0.94
CA TYR A 33 3.48 10.52 -1.51
C TYR A 33 3.38 10.52 -3.04
N GLU A 34 4.52 10.56 -3.73
CA GLU A 34 4.60 10.43 -5.18
C GLU A 34 5.18 9.06 -5.52
N VAL A 35 4.42 8.28 -6.29
CA VAL A 35 4.82 6.93 -6.69
C VAL A 35 5.96 7.02 -7.69
N SER A 36 7.03 6.24 -7.46
CA SER A 36 8.14 6.12 -8.39
C SER A 36 8.23 4.69 -8.92
N GLY A 37 8.38 4.59 -10.25
CA GLY A 37 8.55 3.32 -10.94
C GLY A 37 7.23 2.65 -11.37
N LYS A 38 7.37 1.43 -11.88
CA LYS A 38 6.29 0.70 -12.57
C LYS A 38 5.86 -0.59 -11.88
N SER A 39 6.38 -0.86 -10.69
CA SER A 39 6.15 -2.14 -10.00
C SER A 39 4.70 -2.35 -9.53
N MET A 40 3.88 -1.29 -9.47
CA MET A 40 2.48 -1.35 -9.08
C MET A 40 1.51 -1.15 -10.24
N MET A 41 2.01 -1.11 -11.49
CA MET A 41 1.11 -1.04 -12.65
C MET A 41 0.27 -2.33 -12.78
N PRO A 42 -1.01 -2.22 -13.20
CA PRO A 42 -1.70 -1.01 -13.65
C PRO A 42 -2.34 -0.18 -12.53
N THR A 43 -2.32 -0.64 -11.29
CA THR A 43 -3.03 0.01 -10.16
C THR A 43 -2.50 1.40 -9.87
N LEU A 44 -1.16 1.51 -9.77
CA LEU A 44 -0.46 2.79 -9.61
C LEU A 44 0.63 2.90 -10.66
N SER A 45 0.69 4.07 -11.28
CA SER A 45 1.68 4.44 -12.30
C SER A 45 2.76 5.35 -11.72
N ASP A 46 3.86 5.45 -12.45
CA ASP A 46 4.91 6.42 -12.15
C ASP A 46 4.34 7.85 -12.11
N GLN A 47 4.76 8.64 -11.11
CA GLN A 47 4.31 10.01 -10.84
C GLN A 47 2.86 10.13 -10.33
N ASP A 48 2.14 9.04 -10.10
CA ASP A 48 0.86 9.10 -9.39
C ASP A 48 1.06 9.69 -7.99
N ARG A 49 0.14 10.56 -7.57
CA ARG A 49 0.16 11.10 -6.22
C ARG A 49 -0.92 10.47 -5.38
N VAL A 50 -0.46 9.91 -4.27
CA VAL A 50 -1.30 9.17 -3.34
C VAL A 50 -1.32 9.82 -1.95
N LEU A 51 -2.42 9.63 -1.27
CA LEU A 51 -2.60 9.99 0.13
C LEU A 51 -2.44 8.73 0.96
N ILE A 52 -1.54 8.78 1.95
CA ILE A 52 -1.29 7.64 2.85
C ILE A 52 -1.74 7.95 4.27
N SER A 53 -2.25 6.94 4.95
CA SER A 53 -2.58 6.97 6.37
C SER A 53 -1.46 6.28 7.16
N LYS A 54 -0.93 6.98 8.16
CA LYS A 54 0.14 6.48 9.04
C LYS A 54 -0.40 5.67 10.22
N ILE A 55 -1.70 5.74 10.47
CA ILE A 55 -2.31 5.16 11.67
C ILE A 55 -3.28 4.00 11.37
N SER A 56 -3.54 3.72 10.09
CA SER A 56 -4.42 2.62 9.71
C SER A 56 -3.80 1.26 10.08
N PRO A 57 -4.59 0.31 10.56
CA PRO A 57 -4.16 -1.07 10.65
C PRO A 57 -3.88 -1.63 9.26
N ILE A 58 -2.78 -2.36 9.11
CA ILE A 58 -2.40 -2.98 7.83
C ILE A 58 -3.03 -4.36 7.73
N ASN A 59 -3.77 -4.59 6.65
CA ASN A 59 -4.46 -5.83 6.33
C ASN A 59 -3.96 -6.43 5.01
N ARG A 60 -4.41 -7.65 4.69
CA ARG A 60 -4.21 -8.22 3.36
C ARG A 60 -4.85 -7.34 2.29
N MET A 61 -4.23 -7.30 1.13
CA MET A 61 -4.60 -6.53 -0.07
C MET A 61 -4.41 -5.01 0.06
N ASP A 62 -4.06 -4.48 1.23
CA ASP A 62 -3.71 -3.07 1.35
C ASP A 62 -2.44 -2.77 0.56
N ILE A 63 -2.40 -1.60 -0.07
CA ILE A 63 -1.18 -1.07 -0.66
C ILE A 63 -0.47 -0.24 0.41
N ILE A 64 0.80 -0.54 0.64
CA ILE A 64 1.62 0.15 1.63
C ILE A 64 2.84 0.80 1.01
N ILE A 65 3.33 1.82 1.69
CA ILE A 65 4.65 2.40 1.45
C ILE A 65 5.52 2.03 2.65
N PHE A 66 6.71 1.51 2.38
CA PHE A 66 7.68 1.15 3.40
C PHE A 66 9.09 1.53 2.97
N ASN A 67 10.00 1.70 3.93
CA ASN A 67 11.40 2.04 3.70
C ASN A 67 12.28 0.84 4.06
N ASN A 68 13.10 0.37 3.13
CA ASN A 68 14.02 -0.76 3.36
C ASN A 68 15.38 -0.34 3.95
N GLY A 69 15.52 0.94 4.32
CA GLY A 69 16.76 1.54 4.81
C GLY A 69 17.54 2.32 3.75
N GLU A 70 17.26 2.14 2.47
CA GLU A 70 17.90 2.83 1.34
C GLU A 70 16.89 3.69 0.57
N GLU A 71 15.74 3.10 0.23
CA GLU A 71 14.70 3.76 -0.56
C GLU A 71 13.30 3.33 -0.12
N ASP A 72 12.31 4.10 -0.57
CA ASP A 72 10.91 3.82 -0.31
C ASP A 72 10.32 2.93 -1.41
N PHE A 73 9.60 1.90 -1.00
CA PHE A 73 8.89 0.98 -1.89
C PHE A 73 7.39 1.12 -1.73
N VAL A 74 6.68 0.93 -2.83
CA VAL A 74 5.22 0.78 -2.85
C VAL A 74 4.89 -0.63 -3.26
N LYS A 75 4.20 -1.40 -2.41
CA LYS A 75 3.81 -2.80 -2.68
C LYS A 75 2.45 -3.11 -2.05
N ARG A 76 1.87 -4.22 -2.50
CA ARG A 76 0.63 -4.77 -1.94
C ARG A 76 0.94 -5.85 -0.92
N VAL A 77 0.25 -5.81 0.21
CA VAL A 77 0.34 -6.83 1.26
C VAL A 77 -0.42 -8.08 0.81
N ILE A 78 0.30 -9.18 0.63
CA ILE A 78 -0.28 -10.48 0.25
C ILE A 78 -0.44 -11.36 1.49
N GLY A 79 0.48 -11.25 2.45
CA GLY A 79 0.43 -12.03 3.68
C GLY A 79 0.72 -11.21 4.92
N VAL A 80 -0.07 -11.49 5.96
CA VAL A 80 0.11 -10.95 7.31
C VAL A 80 0.58 -12.06 8.25
N PRO A 81 1.09 -11.74 9.47
CA PRO A 81 1.58 -12.74 10.39
C PRO A 81 0.64 -13.93 10.59
N GLY A 82 1.19 -15.14 10.41
CA GLY A 82 0.46 -16.41 10.53
C GLY A 82 -0.08 -16.98 9.22
N ASP A 83 -0.06 -16.21 8.13
CA ASP A 83 -0.54 -16.68 6.84
C ASP A 83 0.43 -17.66 6.18
N THR A 84 -0.11 -18.72 5.55
CA THR A 84 0.56 -19.51 4.52
C THR A 84 0.24 -18.91 3.15
N ILE A 85 1.19 -18.90 2.22
CA ILE A 85 1.03 -18.32 0.89
C ILE A 85 1.51 -19.34 -0.13
N LYS A 86 0.72 -19.54 -1.17
CA LYS A 86 1.05 -20.32 -2.34
C LYS A 86 0.52 -19.64 -3.59
N TYR A 87 1.32 -19.63 -4.64
CA TYR A 87 0.88 -19.34 -6.00
C TYR A 87 0.97 -20.62 -6.83
N GLU A 88 -0.08 -20.91 -7.57
CA GLU A 88 -0.15 -22.05 -8.47
C GLU A 88 -1.05 -21.70 -9.66
N ASN A 89 -0.51 -21.78 -10.88
CA ASN A 89 -1.21 -21.45 -12.14
C ASN A 89 -1.86 -20.05 -12.12
N ASP A 90 -1.10 -19.03 -11.71
CA ASP A 90 -1.57 -17.64 -11.54
C ASP A 90 -2.67 -17.43 -10.50
N GLU A 91 -2.91 -18.39 -9.63
CA GLU A 91 -3.89 -18.31 -8.57
C GLU A 91 -3.22 -18.17 -7.20
N LEU A 92 -3.64 -17.16 -6.44
CA LEU A 92 -3.21 -16.95 -5.06
C LEU A 92 -4.01 -17.82 -4.09
N PHE A 93 -3.31 -18.55 -3.23
CA PHE A 93 -3.90 -19.26 -2.09
C PHE A 93 -3.31 -18.72 -0.79
N VAL A 94 -4.17 -18.26 0.11
CA VAL A 94 -3.78 -17.85 1.47
C VAL A 94 -4.51 -18.76 2.46
N ASN A 95 -3.76 -19.41 3.34
CA ASN A 95 -4.28 -20.38 4.31
C ASN A 95 -5.08 -21.51 3.62
N GLY A 96 -4.64 -21.94 2.45
CA GLY A 96 -5.26 -22.97 1.64
C GLY A 96 -6.57 -22.57 0.94
N LYS A 97 -6.95 -21.28 1.01
CA LYS A 97 -8.13 -20.75 0.32
C LYS A 97 -7.71 -19.86 -0.83
N LYS A 98 -8.32 -20.05 -1.99
CA LYS A 98 -8.14 -19.17 -3.14
C LYS A 98 -8.59 -17.75 -2.79
N VAL A 99 -7.79 -16.77 -3.19
CA VAL A 99 -8.03 -15.35 -3.02
C VAL A 99 -8.02 -14.69 -4.40
N ASP A 100 -9.09 -13.98 -4.73
CA ASP A 100 -9.19 -13.27 -6.01
C ASP A 100 -8.32 -12.01 -6.01
N GLU A 101 -7.69 -11.74 -7.16
CA GLU A 101 -6.83 -10.59 -7.40
C GLU A 101 -7.34 -9.77 -8.60
N PRO A 102 -8.52 -9.11 -8.48
CA PRO A 102 -9.15 -8.42 -9.61
C PRO A 102 -8.33 -7.25 -10.14
N PHE A 103 -7.43 -6.67 -9.34
CA PHE A 103 -6.53 -5.59 -9.72
C PHE A 103 -5.47 -6.02 -10.76
N LEU A 104 -5.20 -7.33 -10.91
CA LEU A 104 -4.28 -7.85 -11.91
C LEU A 104 -4.90 -7.89 -13.31
N LYS A 105 -6.23 -7.96 -13.43
CA LYS A 105 -6.94 -8.09 -14.72
C LYS A 105 -6.71 -6.92 -15.68
N GLY A 106 -6.28 -5.78 -15.20
CA GLY A 106 -5.89 -4.63 -16.02
C GLY A 106 -4.51 -4.76 -16.67
N ASN A 107 -3.72 -5.77 -16.30
CA ASN A 107 -2.41 -6.00 -16.88
C ASN A 107 -2.53 -6.85 -18.15
N ILE A 108 -1.94 -6.38 -19.26
CA ILE A 108 -1.99 -7.09 -20.56
C ILE A 108 -1.32 -8.47 -20.46
N ALA A 109 -0.22 -8.57 -19.71
CA ALA A 109 0.49 -9.83 -19.53
C ALA A 109 -0.31 -10.86 -18.73
N TYR A 110 -1.15 -10.42 -17.76
CA TYR A 110 -2.03 -11.30 -17.00
C TYR A 110 -3.07 -12.01 -17.87
N ASN A 111 -3.44 -11.44 -19.02
CA ASN A 111 -4.43 -12.01 -19.93
C ASN A 111 -3.80 -12.87 -21.04
N ASN A 112 -2.47 -13.12 -20.99
CA ASN A 112 -1.81 -14.01 -21.94
C ASN A 112 -1.92 -15.47 -21.46
N PRO A 113 -2.67 -16.34 -22.14
CA PRO A 113 -2.88 -17.72 -21.70
C PRO A 113 -1.64 -18.62 -21.86
N ASP A 114 -0.63 -18.15 -22.58
CA ASP A 114 0.58 -18.92 -22.89
C ASP A 114 1.75 -18.63 -21.91
N GLU A 115 1.57 -17.67 -21.01
CA GLU A 115 2.62 -17.26 -20.07
C GLU A 115 2.03 -17.12 -18.65
N HIS A 116 2.74 -17.63 -17.65
CA HIS A 116 2.44 -17.35 -16.25
C HIS A 116 2.80 -15.90 -15.91
N PHE A 117 1.85 -15.14 -15.41
CA PHE A 117 2.06 -13.76 -14.96
C PHE A 117 2.76 -13.71 -13.61
N THR A 118 2.47 -14.69 -12.75
CA THR A 118 3.15 -14.91 -11.49
C THR A 118 3.71 -16.33 -11.48
N GLU A 119 5.01 -16.48 -11.28
CA GLU A 119 5.64 -17.79 -11.13
C GLU A 119 5.03 -18.57 -9.97
N ASP A 120 4.94 -19.88 -10.11
CA ASP A 120 4.48 -20.77 -9.04
C ASP A 120 5.50 -20.78 -7.90
N PHE A 121 5.01 -20.63 -6.66
CA PHE A 121 5.85 -20.75 -5.46
C PHE A 121 5.03 -21.10 -4.22
N GLU A 122 5.69 -21.66 -3.24
CA GLU A 122 5.21 -21.74 -1.86
C GLU A 122 6.08 -20.86 -0.95
N LEU A 123 5.46 -20.26 0.07
CA LEU A 123 6.17 -19.39 1.01
C LEU A 123 7.39 -20.09 1.62
N TYR A 124 7.27 -21.39 1.90
CA TYR A 124 8.34 -22.18 2.49
C TYR A 124 9.55 -22.32 1.57
N ASP A 125 9.33 -22.52 0.28
CA ASP A 125 10.39 -22.71 -0.71
C ASP A 125 11.20 -21.43 -0.91
N LEU A 126 10.53 -20.28 -0.85
CA LEU A 126 11.18 -18.98 -0.97
C LEU A 126 11.94 -18.57 0.29
N THR A 127 11.33 -18.79 1.47
CA THR A 127 11.74 -18.11 2.70
C THR A 127 12.24 -19.05 3.80
N GLY A 128 11.98 -20.34 3.69
CA GLY A 128 12.20 -21.34 4.75
C GLY A 128 11.17 -21.31 5.89
N TYR A 129 10.17 -20.41 5.81
CA TYR A 129 9.10 -20.29 6.83
C TYR A 129 7.79 -20.82 6.27
N LYS A 130 7.08 -21.63 7.07
CA LYS A 130 5.74 -22.13 6.68
C LYS A 130 4.67 -21.06 6.71
N THR A 131 4.84 -20.07 7.58
CA THR A 131 3.90 -18.95 7.73
C THR A 131 4.67 -17.64 7.83
N VAL A 132 4.03 -16.54 7.47
CA VAL A 132 4.58 -15.18 7.67
C VAL A 132 4.89 -14.99 9.16
N PRO A 133 6.13 -14.64 9.53
CA PRO A 133 6.52 -14.48 10.93
C PRO A 133 5.81 -13.31 11.62
N LYS A 134 5.75 -13.38 12.96
CA LYS A 134 5.21 -12.27 13.75
C LYS A 134 5.99 -10.98 13.50
N GLY A 135 5.27 -9.88 13.30
CA GLY A 135 5.88 -8.56 13.03
C GLY A 135 6.35 -8.37 11.58
N LYS A 136 6.20 -9.37 10.72
CA LYS A 136 6.59 -9.30 9.31
C LYS A 136 5.38 -9.22 8.38
N LEU A 137 5.62 -8.77 7.14
CA LEU A 137 4.65 -8.77 6.05
C LEU A 137 5.30 -9.42 4.83
N PHE A 138 4.49 -10.09 4.02
CA PHE A 138 4.87 -10.56 2.68
C PHE A 138 4.16 -9.71 1.65
N VAL A 139 4.91 -9.06 0.77
CA VAL A 139 4.39 -8.05 -0.15
C VAL A 139 4.78 -8.35 -1.59
N LEU A 140 3.87 -8.08 -2.53
CA LEU A 140 4.13 -8.19 -3.97
C LEU A 140 3.82 -6.88 -4.69
N GLY A 141 4.49 -6.67 -5.83
CA GLY A 141 4.06 -5.65 -6.77
C GLY A 141 2.90 -6.14 -7.62
N ASP A 142 2.00 -5.24 -8.03
CA ASP A 142 0.92 -5.60 -8.94
C ASP A 142 1.45 -5.88 -10.36
N ASN A 143 2.59 -5.31 -10.72
CA ASN A 143 3.33 -5.69 -11.91
C ASN A 143 4.28 -6.88 -11.60
N ARG A 144 3.72 -8.08 -11.51
CA ARG A 144 4.41 -9.30 -11.08
C ARG A 144 5.70 -9.58 -11.84
N MET A 145 5.72 -9.30 -13.14
CA MET A 145 6.86 -9.55 -14.03
C MET A 145 7.97 -8.50 -13.86
N ALA A 146 7.67 -7.31 -13.32
CA ALA A 146 8.62 -6.20 -13.20
C ALA A 146 8.61 -5.60 -11.80
N SER A 147 8.65 -6.44 -10.77
CA SER A 147 8.67 -6.03 -9.38
C SER A 147 9.77 -6.73 -8.59
N LEU A 148 10.62 -5.93 -7.94
CA LEU A 148 11.47 -6.41 -6.85
C LEU A 148 10.62 -6.39 -5.57
N ASP A 149 10.27 -7.57 -5.05
CA ASP A 149 9.35 -7.75 -3.93
C ASP A 149 9.72 -8.96 -3.05
N SER A 150 8.81 -9.40 -2.19
CA SER A 150 9.07 -10.46 -1.22
C SER A 150 9.48 -11.82 -1.82
N ARG A 151 9.30 -12.02 -3.10
CA ARG A 151 9.88 -13.20 -3.79
C ARG A 151 11.41 -13.18 -3.78
N TYR A 152 12.01 -11.98 -3.63
CA TYR A 152 13.45 -11.77 -3.64
C TYR A 152 14.00 -11.42 -2.24
N PHE A 153 13.36 -10.48 -1.53
CA PHE A 153 13.83 -10.03 -0.22
C PHE A 153 13.07 -10.67 0.96
N HIS A 154 12.13 -11.58 0.70
CA HIS A 154 11.34 -12.39 1.61
C HIS A 154 10.32 -11.60 2.43
N PHE A 155 10.73 -10.92 3.47
CA PHE A 155 9.81 -10.20 4.37
C PHE A 155 10.27 -8.78 4.61
N ILE A 156 9.31 -7.92 4.88
CA ILE A 156 9.55 -6.60 5.46
C ILE A 156 9.08 -6.58 6.92
N ASP A 157 9.68 -5.72 7.73
CA ASP A 157 9.21 -5.46 9.08
C ASP A 157 8.00 -4.54 9.06
N LYS A 158 7.02 -4.78 9.96
CA LYS A 158 5.89 -3.86 10.11
C LYS A 158 6.32 -2.46 10.51
N ASP A 159 7.42 -2.36 11.22
CA ASP A 159 7.96 -1.07 11.69
C ASP A 159 8.63 -0.27 10.56
N GLU A 160 8.92 -0.90 9.41
CA GLU A 160 9.39 -0.23 8.19
C GLU A 160 8.26 0.45 7.41
N VAL A 161 6.99 0.14 7.74
CA VAL A 161 5.83 0.69 7.03
C VAL A 161 5.63 2.15 7.39
N ILE A 162 5.71 3.01 6.38
CA ILE A 162 5.46 4.45 6.49
C ILE A 162 3.94 4.72 6.57
N GLY A 163 3.14 3.97 5.79
CA GLY A 163 1.70 4.10 5.81
C GLY A 163 0.99 3.29 4.73
N GLU A 164 -0.33 3.25 4.84
CA GLU A 164 -1.25 2.61 3.90
C GLU A 164 -1.76 3.62 2.88
N VAL A 165 -1.77 3.27 1.60
CA VAL A 165 -2.34 4.08 0.52
C VAL A 165 -3.86 4.06 0.61
N LYS A 166 -4.47 5.23 0.82
CA LYS A 166 -5.93 5.38 0.92
C LYS A 166 -6.57 5.92 -0.35
N MET A 167 -5.81 6.72 -1.10
CA MET A 167 -6.37 7.43 -2.24
C MET A 167 -5.26 7.77 -3.24
N LYS A 168 -5.52 7.54 -4.52
CA LYS A 168 -4.83 8.20 -5.62
C LYS A 168 -5.64 9.44 -6.01
N TYR A 169 -5.05 10.63 -5.92
CA TYR A 169 -5.75 11.89 -6.16
C TYR A 169 -5.21 12.65 -7.39
N LEU A 170 -4.06 12.27 -7.90
CA LEU A 170 -3.53 12.77 -9.16
C LEU A 170 -2.95 11.62 -10.00
N PRO A 171 -3.17 11.65 -11.32
CA PRO A 171 -3.99 12.62 -12.08
C PRO A 171 -5.48 12.53 -11.70
N ILE A 172 -6.19 13.66 -11.73
CA ILE A 172 -7.60 13.73 -11.29
C ILE A 172 -8.51 12.82 -12.13
N ALA A 173 -8.17 12.60 -13.39
CA ALA A 173 -8.95 11.74 -14.29
C ALA A 173 -9.00 10.28 -13.81
N ASP A 174 -7.97 9.83 -13.06
CA ASP A 174 -7.81 8.46 -12.57
C ASP A 174 -7.88 8.38 -11.04
N ALA A 175 -8.47 9.39 -10.40
CA ALA A 175 -8.60 9.42 -8.94
C ALA A 175 -9.41 8.22 -8.44
N THR A 176 -8.86 7.50 -7.46
CA THR A 176 -9.50 6.31 -6.88
C THR A 176 -9.28 6.23 -5.37
N PHE A 177 -10.25 5.67 -4.66
CA PHE A 177 -10.28 5.60 -3.20
C PHE A 177 -10.28 4.16 -2.68
N ASN A 178 -10.42 3.17 -3.57
CA ASN A 178 -10.49 1.79 -3.16
C ASN A 178 -9.45 0.97 -3.93
N PHE A 179 -8.50 0.39 -3.19
CA PHE A 179 -7.42 -0.45 -3.72
C PHE A 179 -7.49 -1.88 -3.21
N SER A 180 -8.32 -2.13 -2.18
CA SER A 180 -8.61 -3.48 -1.70
C SER A 180 -9.79 -4.05 -2.48
N SER A 181 -9.65 -5.27 -2.95
CA SER A 181 -10.78 -6.06 -3.45
C SER A 181 -11.50 -6.66 -2.24
N GLU A 182 -12.65 -6.14 -1.86
CA GLU A 182 -13.65 -6.94 -1.19
C GLU A 182 -14.43 -7.76 -2.21
#